data_1da12536db55f4ae3e9c7b4358983042
#
_entry.id   1da12536db55f4ae3e9c7b4358983042
#
_cell.length_a   1.000
_cell.length_b   1.000
_cell.length_c   1.000
_cell.angle_alpha   90.00
_cell.angle_beta   90.00
_cell.angle_gamma   90.00
#
_symmetry.space_group_name_H-M   'P 1'
#
loop_
_entity.id
_entity.type
_entity.pdbx_description
1 polymer ?
#
loop_
_entity_poly.entity_id
_entity_poly.type
_entity_poly.pdbx_seq_one_letter_code
_entity_poly.pdbx_strand_id
1 'polypeptide(L)'
;MDHKNSQSASYAAAGVDITAGYKAVELMKKHIARTKNEGCLDDVGGFGGCFGLPIAGMEEPVLVSGTDGVGTKLRIAQLLDKHDTIGIDCVAMCVNDVICCGAKPLFFLDYIACGKNVPERIAEIVGGVAEGCVQAGSALIGGETAEHPGMMPVDDYDLAGFSVGIVDKKKIIDNSRMRPGDVVIALASTGVHSNGFSLVRKVFDVEHNESLKEPNEALGGKSILETLLTPTKIYVKSILALLAKVDVKGISHITGGGFYENIPRSIPNGLCAKIKKADVRILPIFHLIAKAGKIPERDMFNTFNMGVGMSVVVPANQVDTALEILNDCGETAYVIGEIVENEEKVILE
;
A
#
# COMPACT_ATOMS: atom_id res chain seq x y z
N MET A 1 14.45 29.14 -8.96
CA MET A 1 15.53 29.08 -9.99
C MET A 1 15.06 29.84 -11.22
N ASP A 2 15.94 30.59 -11.87
CA ASP A 2 15.61 31.24 -13.13
C ASP A 2 15.76 30.22 -14.28
N HIS A 3 14.65 29.70 -14.77
CA HIS A 3 14.60 28.61 -15.75
C HIS A 3 14.78 29.07 -17.20
N LYS A 4 15.09 30.36 -17.44
CA LYS A 4 15.20 30.93 -18.78
C LYS A 4 16.31 30.32 -19.64
N ASN A 5 17.34 29.74 -19.02
CA ASN A 5 18.50 29.13 -19.71
C ASN A 5 18.40 27.60 -19.88
N SER A 6 17.30 26.94 -19.44
CA SER A 6 17.17 25.47 -19.45
C SER A 6 16.30 24.94 -20.60
N GLN A 7 15.90 25.78 -21.55
CA GLN A 7 15.13 25.35 -22.72
C GLN A 7 16.03 24.81 -23.82
N SER A 8 15.72 23.61 -24.33
CA SER A 8 16.38 22.99 -25.48
C SER A 8 15.35 22.66 -26.55
N ALA A 9 15.40 23.38 -27.67
CA ALA A 9 14.53 23.11 -28.82
C ALA A 9 14.74 21.68 -29.39
N SER A 10 15.97 21.18 -29.33
CA SER A 10 16.31 19.83 -29.79
C SER A 10 15.70 18.75 -28.86
N TYR A 11 15.65 19.01 -27.55
CA TYR A 11 15.07 18.08 -26.58
C TYR A 11 13.54 18.07 -26.68
N ALA A 12 12.92 19.23 -26.87
CA ALA A 12 11.51 19.37 -27.17
C ALA A 12 11.10 18.66 -28.48
N ALA A 13 11.93 18.79 -29.53
CA ALA A 13 11.73 18.08 -30.79
C ALA A 13 11.84 16.55 -30.66
N ALA A 14 12.56 16.06 -29.63
CA ALA A 14 12.62 14.64 -29.27
C ALA A 14 11.46 14.16 -28.38
N GLY A 15 10.51 15.05 -28.05
CA GLY A 15 9.29 14.70 -27.30
C GLY A 15 9.36 14.94 -25.79
N VAL A 16 10.41 15.60 -25.27
CA VAL A 16 10.58 15.90 -23.84
C VAL A 16 10.32 17.39 -23.56
N ASP A 17 9.31 17.69 -22.74
CA ASP A 17 8.96 19.06 -22.34
C ASP A 17 9.48 19.41 -20.93
N ILE A 18 10.67 20.02 -20.88
CA ILE A 18 11.28 20.47 -19.62
C ILE A 18 10.39 21.51 -18.90
N THR A 19 9.63 22.33 -19.65
CA THR A 19 8.78 23.36 -19.03
C THR A 19 7.58 22.74 -18.31
N ALA A 20 7.04 21.64 -18.84
CA ALA A 20 6.03 20.84 -18.19
C ALA A 20 6.55 20.27 -16.86
N GLY A 21 7.79 19.77 -16.83
CA GLY A 21 8.44 19.30 -15.62
C GLY A 21 8.50 20.38 -14.51
N TYR A 22 8.94 21.60 -14.85
CA TYR A 22 8.99 22.70 -13.88
C TYR A 22 7.60 23.09 -13.36
N LYS A 23 6.59 23.10 -14.24
CA LYS A 23 5.20 23.38 -13.84
C LYS A 23 4.68 22.30 -12.90
N ALA A 24 4.93 21.04 -13.19
CA ALA A 24 4.56 19.93 -12.33
C ALA A 24 5.15 20.08 -10.93
N VAL A 25 6.47 20.35 -10.83
CA VAL A 25 7.15 20.58 -9.55
C VAL A 25 6.52 21.72 -8.77
N GLU A 26 6.18 22.85 -9.43
CA GLU A 26 5.53 23.98 -8.76
C GLU A 26 4.16 23.62 -8.17
N LEU A 27 3.36 22.86 -8.94
CA LEU A 27 2.03 22.39 -8.49
C LEU A 27 2.12 21.39 -7.33
N MET A 28 3.19 20.57 -7.27
CA MET A 28 3.40 19.56 -6.22
C MET A 28 3.84 20.14 -4.88
N LYS A 29 4.52 21.29 -4.84
CA LYS A 29 5.14 21.87 -3.63
C LYS A 29 4.20 21.92 -2.42
N LYS A 30 2.95 22.35 -2.62
CA LYS A 30 1.95 22.44 -1.55
C LYS A 30 1.59 21.07 -0.94
N HIS A 31 1.62 20.00 -1.75
CA HIS A 31 1.33 18.65 -1.31
C HIS A 31 2.50 18.10 -0.51
N ILE A 32 3.72 18.24 -1.04
CA ILE A 32 4.96 17.78 -0.42
C ILE A 32 5.17 18.45 0.93
N ALA A 33 4.91 19.76 1.04
CA ALA A 33 5.07 20.53 2.28
C ALA A 33 4.25 19.93 3.46
N ARG A 34 3.11 19.29 3.20
CA ARG A 34 2.28 18.64 4.22
C ARG A 34 2.94 17.42 4.86
N THR A 35 3.90 16.82 4.18
CA THR A 35 4.57 15.60 4.65
C THR A 35 5.81 15.88 5.50
N LYS A 36 6.29 17.13 5.55
CA LYS A 36 7.50 17.51 6.28
C LYS A 36 7.37 17.19 7.76
N ASN A 37 8.43 16.63 8.32
CA ASN A 37 8.61 16.35 9.73
C ASN A 37 10.01 16.77 10.20
N GLU A 38 10.31 16.59 11.47
CA GLU A 38 11.57 17.00 12.11
C GLU A 38 12.83 16.37 11.48
N GLY A 39 12.69 15.23 10.77
CA GLY A 39 13.80 14.58 10.10
C GLY A 39 14.20 15.22 8.76
N CYS A 40 13.34 16.05 8.16
CA CYS A 40 13.64 16.69 6.87
C CYS A 40 14.67 17.80 7.05
N LEU A 41 15.85 17.66 6.44
CA LEU A 41 16.92 18.66 6.57
C LEU A 41 16.90 19.67 5.41
N ASP A 42 16.35 19.29 4.26
CA ASP A 42 16.34 20.10 3.04
C ASP A 42 14.93 20.25 2.46
N ASP A 43 14.78 21.22 1.56
CA ASP A 43 13.62 21.31 0.67
C ASP A 43 13.81 20.41 -0.56
N VAL A 44 12.70 19.92 -1.12
CA VAL A 44 12.72 19.14 -2.35
C VAL A 44 13.24 19.98 -3.52
N GLY A 45 14.13 19.39 -4.33
CA GLY A 45 14.71 20.02 -5.53
C GLY A 45 16.24 20.04 -5.56
N GLY A 46 16.91 19.43 -4.59
CA GLY A 46 18.34 19.11 -4.64
C GLY A 46 18.62 17.80 -5.41
N PHE A 47 19.89 17.38 -5.46
CA PHE A 47 20.27 16.09 -6.05
C PHE A 47 19.80 14.87 -5.24
N GLY A 48 19.49 15.06 -3.96
CA GLY A 48 18.99 14.02 -3.08
C GLY A 48 18.27 14.64 -1.89
N GLY A 49 17.39 13.85 -1.25
CA GLY A 49 16.71 14.23 -0.01
C GLY A 49 17.56 13.85 1.21
N CYS A 50 17.89 14.82 2.08
CA CYS A 50 18.59 14.55 3.31
C CYS A 50 17.60 14.36 4.47
N PHE A 51 17.79 13.29 5.24
CA PHE A 51 16.92 12.97 6.36
C PHE A 51 17.73 12.63 7.62
N GLY A 52 17.48 13.34 8.70
CA GLY A 52 18.09 13.09 10.01
C GLY A 52 17.46 11.86 10.68
N LEU A 53 18.28 10.90 11.09
CA LEU A 53 17.80 9.68 11.73
C LEU A 53 17.40 9.91 13.18
N PRO A 54 16.17 9.57 13.61
CA PRO A 54 15.72 9.69 15.01
C PRO A 54 16.21 8.50 15.84
N ILE A 55 17.52 8.42 16.08
CA ILE A 55 18.17 7.29 16.78
C ILE A 55 18.20 7.42 18.30
N ALA A 56 17.72 8.55 18.86
CA ALA A 56 17.70 8.76 20.29
C ALA A 56 16.92 7.65 21.03
N GLY A 57 17.54 7.01 22.01
CA GLY A 57 16.93 5.92 22.76
C GLY A 57 16.95 4.55 22.09
N MET A 58 17.60 4.40 20.93
CA MET A 58 17.87 3.12 20.29
C MET A 58 19.26 2.61 20.69
N GLU A 59 19.36 1.30 20.93
CA GLU A 59 20.64 0.65 21.22
C GLU A 59 21.36 0.24 19.93
N GLU A 60 20.62 -0.37 19.00
CA GLU A 60 21.13 -0.82 17.71
C GLU A 60 20.12 -0.47 16.61
N PRO A 61 20.16 0.75 16.04
CA PRO A 61 19.22 1.17 15.01
C PRO A 61 19.42 0.38 13.71
N VAL A 62 18.33 -0.16 13.16
CA VAL A 62 18.29 -0.90 11.88
C VAL A 62 17.36 -0.18 10.92
N LEU A 63 17.82 0.03 9.69
CA LEU A 63 16.98 0.53 8.61
C LEU A 63 16.28 -0.63 7.92
N VAL A 64 14.99 -0.45 7.62
CA VAL A 64 14.15 -1.37 6.85
C VAL A 64 13.65 -0.63 5.63
N SER A 65 13.78 -1.22 4.46
CA SER A 65 13.32 -0.60 3.21
C SER A 65 12.36 -1.51 2.46
N GLY A 66 11.40 -0.90 1.78
CA GLY A 66 10.47 -1.54 0.88
C GLY A 66 10.29 -0.73 -0.39
N THR A 67 10.17 -1.41 -1.52
CA THR A 67 9.84 -0.82 -2.81
C THR A 67 8.74 -1.61 -3.47
N ASP A 68 7.76 -0.91 -4.03
CA ASP A 68 6.65 -1.52 -4.75
C ASP A 68 6.02 -0.49 -5.71
N GLY A 69 5.16 -0.95 -6.59
CA GLY A 69 4.39 -0.12 -7.51
C GLY A 69 2.88 -0.29 -7.32
N VAL A 70 2.11 0.52 -8.03
CA VAL A 70 0.64 0.41 -8.04
C VAL A 70 0.18 -0.78 -8.89
N GLY A 71 0.92 -1.08 -9.93
CA GLY A 71 0.58 -2.14 -10.88
C GLY A 71 -0.63 -1.80 -11.76
N THR A 72 -1.31 -2.83 -12.27
CA THR A 72 -2.33 -2.65 -13.31
C THR A 72 -3.64 -2.01 -12.83
N LYS A 73 -3.78 -1.69 -11.54
CA LYS A 73 -4.85 -0.81 -11.01
C LYS A 73 -4.82 0.58 -11.66
N LEU A 74 -3.65 1.06 -12.09
CA LEU A 74 -3.49 2.33 -12.80
C LEU A 74 -4.45 2.46 -13.99
N ARG A 75 -4.77 1.34 -14.66
CA ARG A 75 -5.72 1.35 -15.76
C ARG A 75 -7.13 1.79 -15.33
N ILE A 76 -7.56 1.46 -14.10
CA ILE A 76 -8.86 1.92 -13.57
C ILE A 76 -8.84 3.43 -13.36
N ALA A 77 -7.73 3.99 -12.85
CA ALA A 77 -7.56 5.44 -12.71
C ALA A 77 -7.63 6.15 -14.06
N GLN A 78 -6.97 5.61 -15.09
CA GLN A 78 -7.01 6.14 -16.46
C GLN A 78 -8.43 6.10 -17.06
N LEU A 79 -9.17 5.00 -16.88
CA LEU A 79 -10.56 4.87 -17.40
C LEU A 79 -11.54 5.82 -16.72
N LEU A 80 -11.27 6.22 -15.49
CA LEU A 80 -12.08 7.18 -14.73
C LEU A 80 -11.55 8.61 -14.81
N ASP A 81 -10.38 8.82 -15.45
CA ASP A 81 -9.63 10.08 -15.42
C ASP A 81 -9.52 10.64 -13.99
N LYS A 82 -9.16 9.75 -13.04
CA LYS A 82 -9.06 10.05 -11.62
C LYS A 82 -7.74 9.54 -11.07
N HIS A 83 -6.82 10.46 -10.78
CA HIS A 83 -5.41 10.14 -10.48
C HIS A 83 -4.99 10.49 -9.04
N ASP A 84 -5.87 11.10 -8.26
CA ASP A 84 -5.59 11.62 -6.92
C ASP A 84 -5.45 10.55 -5.83
N THR A 85 -5.85 9.30 -6.10
CA THR A 85 -5.88 8.23 -5.09
C THR A 85 -4.80 7.17 -5.27
N ILE A 86 -4.30 6.95 -6.50
CA ILE A 86 -3.35 5.85 -6.77
C ILE A 86 -1.97 6.08 -6.13
N GLY A 87 -1.63 7.33 -5.81
CA GLY A 87 -0.46 7.66 -5.01
C GLY A 87 -0.53 7.10 -3.60
N ILE A 88 -1.75 7.05 -2.99
CA ILE A 88 -1.97 6.41 -1.70
C ILE A 88 -1.68 4.90 -1.80
N ASP A 89 -2.12 4.25 -2.89
CA ASP A 89 -1.82 2.84 -3.14
C ASP A 89 -0.30 2.58 -3.16
N CYS A 90 0.44 3.40 -3.90
CA CYS A 90 1.89 3.28 -4.01
C CYS A 90 2.58 3.36 -2.64
N VAL A 91 2.21 4.36 -1.83
CA VAL A 91 2.76 4.51 -0.47
C VAL A 91 2.36 3.34 0.41
N ALA A 92 1.08 2.94 0.38
CA ALA A 92 0.56 1.86 1.21
C ALA A 92 1.28 0.53 0.97
N MET A 93 1.53 0.18 -0.30
CA MET A 93 2.24 -1.05 -0.65
C MET A 93 3.65 -1.10 -0.03
N CYS A 94 4.36 0.03 -0.01
CA CYS A 94 5.71 0.09 0.56
C CYS A 94 5.69 0.17 2.10
N VAL A 95 4.91 1.07 2.70
CA VAL A 95 4.97 1.33 4.14
C VAL A 95 4.32 0.22 4.98
N ASN A 96 3.31 -0.47 4.43
CA ASN A 96 2.70 -1.62 5.11
C ASN A 96 3.67 -2.81 5.19
N ASP A 97 4.56 -3.00 4.21
CA ASP A 97 5.61 -4.01 4.28
C ASP A 97 6.69 -3.62 5.31
N VAL A 98 7.09 -2.35 5.34
CA VAL A 98 8.05 -1.83 6.31
C VAL A 98 7.55 -2.03 7.75
N ILE A 99 6.27 -1.73 8.01
CA ILE A 99 5.70 -1.90 9.35
C ILE A 99 5.54 -3.37 9.75
N CYS A 100 5.44 -4.31 8.81
CA CYS A 100 5.43 -5.75 9.13
C CYS A 100 6.70 -6.22 9.82
N CYS A 101 7.82 -5.51 9.63
CA CYS A 101 9.08 -5.75 10.35
C CYS A 101 9.13 -5.05 11.73
N GLY A 102 8.10 -4.28 12.09
CA GLY A 102 8.07 -3.44 13.29
C GLY A 102 8.76 -2.08 13.11
N ALA A 103 9.17 -1.72 11.89
CA ALA A 103 9.87 -0.48 11.60
C ALA A 103 8.90 0.68 11.36
N LYS A 104 9.20 1.84 11.95
CA LYS A 104 8.49 3.09 11.69
C LYS A 104 8.97 3.68 10.37
N PRO A 105 8.10 3.88 9.35
CA PRO A 105 8.46 4.60 8.13
C PRO A 105 8.97 6.01 8.46
N LEU A 106 10.05 6.41 7.82
CA LEU A 106 10.70 7.71 7.99
C LEU A 106 10.44 8.62 6.82
N PHE A 107 10.79 8.13 5.62
CA PHE A 107 10.66 8.89 4.40
C PHE A 107 10.31 7.99 3.19
N PHE A 108 9.85 8.65 2.15
CA PHE A 108 9.39 8.06 0.91
C PHE A 108 10.00 8.79 -0.29
N LEU A 109 10.24 8.04 -1.35
CA LEU A 109 10.61 8.52 -2.69
C LEU A 109 9.68 7.88 -3.70
N ASP A 110 9.24 8.62 -4.72
CA ASP A 110 8.46 8.09 -5.83
C ASP A 110 9.24 8.14 -7.15
N TYR A 111 8.84 7.29 -8.08
CA TYR A 111 9.28 7.33 -9.47
C TYR A 111 8.06 7.22 -10.38
N ILE A 112 7.86 8.22 -11.23
CA ILE A 112 6.79 8.27 -12.21
C ILE A 112 7.42 8.20 -13.60
N ALA A 113 7.15 7.10 -14.33
CA ALA A 113 7.42 6.99 -15.75
C ALA A 113 6.15 7.34 -16.52
N CYS A 114 6.19 8.22 -17.52
CA CYS A 114 5.01 8.59 -18.28
C CYS A 114 5.33 8.74 -19.79
N GLY A 115 4.34 8.48 -20.64
CA GLY A 115 4.49 8.71 -22.08
C GLY A 115 4.62 10.20 -22.40
N LYS A 116 3.85 11.03 -21.68
CA LYS A 116 3.90 12.49 -21.74
C LYS A 116 3.66 13.10 -20.35
N ASN A 117 4.49 14.06 -19.99
CA ASN A 117 4.30 14.82 -18.75
C ASN A 117 3.14 15.82 -18.91
N VAL A 118 2.01 15.51 -18.28
CA VAL A 118 0.88 16.42 -18.12
C VAL A 118 0.95 16.96 -16.68
N PRO A 119 1.38 18.22 -16.46
CA PRO A 119 1.72 18.74 -15.15
C PRO A 119 0.60 18.60 -14.09
N GLU A 120 -0.63 18.79 -14.49
CA GLU A 120 -1.81 18.69 -13.62
C GLU A 120 -2.01 17.23 -13.16
N ARG A 121 -1.93 16.26 -14.07
CA ARG A 121 -2.04 14.82 -13.77
C ARG A 121 -0.90 14.38 -12.84
N ILE A 122 0.34 14.78 -13.13
CA ILE A 122 1.49 14.46 -12.27
C ILE A 122 1.30 15.05 -10.88
N ALA A 123 0.80 16.29 -10.78
CA ALA A 123 0.52 16.90 -9.48
C ALA A 123 -0.59 16.20 -8.69
N GLU A 124 -1.61 15.67 -9.36
CA GLU A 124 -2.65 14.83 -8.72
C GLU A 124 -2.06 13.53 -8.18
N ILE A 125 -1.25 12.83 -8.99
CA ILE A 125 -0.57 11.60 -8.57
C ILE A 125 0.29 11.84 -7.33
N VAL A 126 1.16 12.87 -7.38
CA VAL A 126 2.03 13.21 -6.24
C VAL A 126 1.22 13.75 -5.05
N GLY A 127 0.06 14.38 -5.31
CA GLY A 127 -0.90 14.72 -4.27
C GLY A 127 -1.39 13.50 -3.49
N GLY A 128 -1.68 12.41 -4.19
CA GLY A 128 -2.01 11.10 -3.61
C GLY A 128 -0.83 10.47 -2.85
N VAL A 129 0.39 10.55 -3.41
CA VAL A 129 1.61 10.09 -2.71
C VAL A 129 1.81 10.86 -1.39
N ALA A 130 1.69 12.18 -1.44
CA ALA A 130 1.81 13.03 -0.25
C ALA A 130 0.73 12.70 0.79
N GLU A 131 -0.51 12.45 0.37
CA GLU A 131 -1.58 12.02 1.28
C GLU A 131 -1.26 10.69 1.95
N GLY A 132 -0.79 9.70 1.19
CA GLY A 132 -0.33 8.43 1.73
C GLY A 132 0.82 8.61 2.75
N CYS A 133 1.77 9.48 2.45
CA CYS A 133 2.86 9.82 3.37
C CYS A 133 2.36 10.46 4.68
N VAL A 134 1.38 11.37 4.62
CA VAL A 134 0.73 11.96 5.80
C VAL A 134 0.04 10.89 6.64
N GLN A 135 -0.68 9.97 6.00
CA GLN A 135 -1.33 8.84 6.69
C GLN A 135 -0.31 7.94 7.37
N ALA A 136 0.82 7.65 6.72
CA ALA A 136 1.91 6.84 7.26
C ALA A 136 2.76 7.57 8.32
N GLY A 137 2.68 8.90 8.40
CA GLY A 137 3.60 9.72 9.20
C GLY A 137 5.04 9.72 8.65
N SER A 138 5.18 9.53 7.35
CA SER A 138 6.42 9.50 6.58
C SER A 138 6.59 10.80 5.79
N ALA A 139 7.81 11.23 5.49
CA ALA A 139 8.07 12.43 4.71
C ALA A 139 8.34 12.08 3.24
N LEU A 140 7.71 12.78 2.31
CA LEU A 140 8.08 12.72 0.89
C LEU A 140 9.27 13.68 0.68
N ILE A 141 10.48 13.12 0.55
CA ILE A 141 11.73 13.91 0.53
C ILE A 141 12.34 14.06 -0.87
N GLY A 142 11.78 13.40 -1.86
CA GLY A 142 12.24 13.45 -3.24
C GLY A 142 11.44 12.52 -4.12
N GLY A 143 11.80 12.49 -5.39
CA GLY A 143 11.19 11.63 -6.40
C GLY A 143 11.72 11.99 -7.78
N GLU A 144 11.24 11.27 -8.80
CA GLU A 144 11.61 11.48 -10.19
C GLU A 144 10.38 11.36 -11.09
N THR A 145 10.30 12.20 -12.12
CA THR A 145 9.31 12.05 -13.19
C THR A 145 10.04 12.03 -14.52
N ALA A 146 9.94 10.93 -15.25
CA ALA A 146 10.62 10.72 -16.52
C ALA A 146 9.63 10.54 -17.67
N GLU A 147 9.78 11.32 -18.73
CA GLU A 147 9.07 11.10 -20.00
C GLU A 147 9.75 10.02 -20.82
N HIS A 148 8.97 9.08 -21.34
CA HIS A 148 9.42 7.97 -22.18
C HIS A 148 8.76 8.02 -23.57
N PRO A 149 9.02 9.08 -24.36
CA PRO A 149 8.40 9.24 -25.68
C PRO A 149 8.80 8.10 -26.61
N GLY A 150 7.82 7.50 -27.29
CA GLY A 150 8.03 6.38 -28.19
C GLY A 150 8.23 5.01 -27.52
N MET A 151 8.41 4.96 -26.20
CA MET A 151 8.47 3.71 -25.41
C MET A 151 7.16 3.44 -24.69
N MET A 152 6.46 4.49 -24.25
CA MET A 152 5.20 4.42 -23.52
C MET A 152 4.12 5.19 -24.28
N PRO A 153 2.88 4.70 -24.36
CA PRO A 153 1.76 5.47 -24.91
C PRO A 153 1.60 6.81 -24.22
N VAL A 154 1.15 7.84 -24.96
CA VAL A 154 1.10 9.24 -24.50
C VAL A 154 0.34 9.42 -23.20
N ASP A 155 -0.76 8.68 -23.02
CA ASP A 155 -1.64 8.79 -21.85
C ASP A 155 -1.31 7.81 -20.73
N ASP A 156 -0.33 6.91 -20.96
CA ASP A 156 0.06 5.91 -19.99
C ASP A 156 1.13 6.44 -19.04
N TYR A 157 1.13 5.90 -17.84
CA TYR A 157 2.16 6.13 -16.84
C TYR A 157 2.28 4.90 -15.92
N ASP A 158 3.43 4.79 -15.27
CA ASP A 158 3.67 3.86 -14.16
C ASP A 158 4.14 4.63 -12.94
N LEU A 159 3.81 4.09 -11.76
CA LEU A 159 4.14 4.70 -10.47
C LEU A 159 4.69 3.64 -9.54
N ALA A 160 5.91 3.87 -9.09
CA ALA A 160 6.58 3.08 -8.09
C ALA A 160 7.08 3.95 -6.93
N GLY A 161 7.31 3.34 -5.79
CA GLY A 161 7.78 4.02 -4.59
C GLY A 161 8.84 3.24 -3.85
N PHE A 162 9.54 3.96 -2.99
CA PHE A 162 10.57 3.43 -2.11
C PHE A 162 10.42 4.06 -0.73
N SER A 163 10.22 3.24 0.29
CA SER A 163 10.12 3.65 1.68
C SER A 163 11.32 3.18 2.48
N VAL A 164 11.77 4.01 3.40
CA VAL A 164 12.76 3.64 4.42
C VAL A 164 12.15 3.87 5.79
N GLY A 165 12.23 2.87 6.65
CA GLY A 165 11.84 2.93 8.04
C GLY A 165 13.01 2.58 8.97
N ILE A 166 12.79 2.77 10.27
CA ILE A 166 13.77 2.48 11.32
C ILE A 166 13.15 1.68 12.45
N VAL A 167 13.92 0.76 13.02
CA VAL A 167 13.56 -0.01 14.19
C VAL A 167 14.81 -0.29 15.03
N ASP A 168 14.67 -0.35 16.36
CA ASP A 168 15.73 -0.92 17.19
C ASP A 168 15.80 -2.43 16.96
N LYS A 169 16.97 -3.00 16.74
CA LYS A 169 17.16 -4.43 16.42
C LYS A 169 16.41 -5.36 17.35
N LYS A 170 16.38 -5.05 18.64
CA LYS A 170 15.65 -5.85 19.65
C LYS A 170 14.12 -5.75 19.54
N LYS A 171 13.59 -4.80 18.76
CA LYS A 171 12.16 -4.59 18.52
C LYS A 171 11.71 -5.07 17.14
N ILE A 172 12.60 -5.63 16.33
CA ILE A 172 12.22 -6.29 15.09
C ILE A 172 11.25 -7.42 15.45
N ILE A 173 10.15 -7.54 14.68
CA ILE A 173 9.16 -8.59 14.89
C ILE A 173 9.83 -9.95 14.77
N ASP A 174 9.76 -10.73 15.85
CA ASP A 174 10.38 -12.05 15.94
C ASP A 174 9.31 -13.13 16.11
N ASN A 175 9.07 -13.87 15.03
CA ASN A 175 8.09 -14.93 15.00
C ASN A 175 8.53 -16.22 15.76
N SER A 176 9.81 -16.33 16.15
CA SER A 176 10.30 -17.49 16.92
C SER A 176 9.63 -17.61 18.30
N ARG A 177 9.05 -16.51 18.79
CA ARG A 177 8.31 -16.47 20.07
C ARG A 177 6.84 -16.90 19.95
N MET A 178 6.36 -17.16 18.73
CA MET A 178 5.00 -17.62 18.47
C MET A 178 4.77 -19.01 19.09
N ARG A 179 3.55 -19.27 19.61
CA ARG A 179 3.21 -20.53 20.29
C ARG A 179 1.81 -20.97 19.87
N PRO A 180 1.50 -22.27 19.93
CA PRO A 180 0.11 -22.76 19.84
C PRO A 180 -0.77 -22.04 20.86
N GLY A 181 -1.98 -21.65 20.43
CA GLY A 181 -2.93 -20.85 21.22
C GLY A 181 -2.76 -19.33 21.09
N ASP A 182 -1.72 -18.84 20.40
CA ASP A 182 -1.69 -17.43 19.97
C ASP A 182 -2.82 -17.18 18.97
N VAL A 183 -3.34 -15.95 18.93
CA VAL A 183 -4.54 -15.62 18.18
C VAL A 183 -4.22 -14.77 16.96
N VAL A 184 -4.88 -15.09 15.84
CA VAL A 184 -4.79 -14.33 14.60
C VAL A 184 -5.92 -13.31 14.55
N ILE A 185 -5.56 -12.03 14.53
CA ILE A 185 -6.48 -10.89 14.38
C ILE A 185 -6.35 -10.35 12.96
N ALA A 186 -7.48 -10.16 12.29
CA ALA A 186 -7.58 -9.48 11.01
C ALA A 186 -7.80 -7.99 11.19
N LEU A 187 -7.20 -7.18 10.33
CA LEU A 187 -7.52 -5.77 10.11
C LEU A 187 -8.20 -5.66 8.74
N ALA A 188 -9.41 -5.13 8.71
CA ALA A 188 -10.21 -5.06 7.49
C ALA A 188 -9.51 -4.25 6.39
N SER A 189 -9.63 -4.72 5.15
CA SER A 189 -9.26 -3.95 3.96
C SER A 189 -10.36 -2.95 3.58
N THR A 190 -10.01 -1.98 2.75
CA THR A 190 -10.95 -1.01 2.16
C THR A 190 -11.54 -1.48 0.83
N GLY A 191 -11.07 -2.60 0.32
CA GLY A 191 -11.43 -3.15 -0.99
C GLY A 191 -10.38 -4.12 -1.49
N VAL A 192 -10.22 -4.17 -2.80
CA VAL A 192 -9.24 -5.04 -3.49
C VAL A 192 -7.80 -4.62 -3.18
N HIS A 193 -7.60 -3.38 -2.70
CA HIS A 193 -6.31 -2.74 -2.54
C HIS A 193 -5.60 -2.54 -3.87
N SER A 194 -4.35 -3.03 -4.03
CA SER A 194 -3.57 -2.82 -5.26
C SER A 194 -3.08 -4.14 -5.88
N ASN A 195 -3.70 -5.27 -5.54
CA ASN A 195 -3.28 -6.60 -6.01
C ASN A 195 -4.41 -7.34 -6.73
N GLY A 196 -4.02 -8.24 -7.65
CA GLY A 196 -4.98 -9.05 -8.42
C GLY A 196 -5.66 -8.31 -9.59
N PHE A 197 -5.25 -7.09 -9.91
CA PHE A 197 -5.91 -6.27 -10.93
C PHE A 197 -5.79 -6.79 -12.35
N SER A 198 -4.77 -7.57 -12.71
CA SER A 198 -4.73 -8.24 -14.01
C SER A 198 -5.88 -9.23 -14.18
N LEU A 199 -6.24 -9.96 -13.12
CA LEU A 199 -7.40 -10.86 -13.11
C LEU A 199 -8.71 -10.06 -13.11
N VAL A 200 -8.84 -9.03 -12.28
CA VAL A 200 -10.01 -8.14 -12.22
C VAL A 200 -10.31 -7.54 -13.59
N ARG A 201 -9.30 -6.99 -14.26
CA ARG A 201 -9.45 -6.38 -15.60
C ARG A 201 -9.94 -7.39 -16.63
N LYS A 202 -9.40 -8.60 -16.60
CA LYS A 202 -9.81 -9.70 -17.48
C LYS A 202 -11.26 -10.14 -17.19
N VAL A 203 -11.61 -10.33 -15.91
CA VAL A 203 -12.91 -10.85 -15.49
C VAL A 203 -14.06 -9.90 -15.85
N PHE A 204 -13.84 -8.62 -15.66
CA PHE A 204 -14.86 -7.60 -15.94
C PHE A 204 -14.78 -7.01 -17.34
N ASP A 205 -13.76 -7.37 -18.13
CA ASP A 205 -13.48 -6.75 -19.45
C ASP A 205 -13.50 -5.23 -19.35
N VAL A 206 -12.69 -4.68 -18.43
CA VAL A 206 -12.76 -3.27 -18.03
C VAL A 206 -12.52 -2.28 -19.19
N GLU A 207 -11.85 -2.73 -20.25
CA GLU A 207 -11.56 -1.91 -21.42
C GLU A 207 -12.79 -1.67 -22.32
N HIS A 208 -13.78 -2.58 -22.28
CA HIS A 208 -14.92 -2.56 -23.22
C HIS A 208 -16.27 -2.58 -22.54
N ASN A 209 -16.33 -2.74 -21.22
CA ASN A 209 -17.58 -2.89 -20.47
C ASN A 209 -18.00 -1.58 -19.80
N GLU A 210 -18.71 -0.72 -20.51
CA GLU A 210 -19.21 0.56 -19.99
C GLU A 210 -20.17 0.42 -18.80
N SER A 211 -20.86 -0.75 -18.64
CA SER A 211 -21.77 -0.98 -17.51
C SER A 211 -21.08 -0.97 -16.15
N LEU A 212 -19.74 -1.08 -16.11
CA LEU A 212 -18.97 -1.00 -14.88
C LEU A 212 -18.96 0.40 -14.24
N LYS A 213 -19.40 1.42 -14.98
CA LYS A 213 -19.58 2.80 -14.50
C LYS A 213 -20.94 3.02 -13.84
N GLU A 214 -21.89 2.10 -14.06
CA GLU A 214 -23.24 2.24 -13.53
C GLU A 214 -23.29 1.90 -12.03
N PRO A 215 -24.19 2.56 -11.25
CA PRO A 215 -24.40 2.26 -9.85
C PRO A 215 -24.78 0.79 -9.62
N ASN A 216 -24.19 0.17 -8.59
CA ASN A 216 -24.43 -1.22 -8.21
C ASN A 216 -24.96 -1.30 -6.78
N GLU A 217 -26.16 -1.88 -6.61
CA GLU A 217 -26.80 -1.98 -5.29
C GLU A 217 -25.97 -2.80 -4.29
N ALA A 218 -25.30 -3.88 -4.75
CA ALA A 218 -24.45 -4.70 -3.90
C ALA A 218 -23.23 -3.94 -3.35
N LEU A 219 -22.88 -2.81 -3.98
CA LEU A 219 -21.76 -1.93 -3.58
C LEU A 219 -22.25 -0.64 -2.90
N GLY A 220 -23.48 -0.62 -2.42
CA GLY A 220 -24.07 0.55 -1.77
C GLY A 220 -24.27 1.73 -2.72
N GLY A 221 -24.53 1.46 -4.00
CA GLY A 221 -24.76 2.46 -5.03
C GLY A 221 -23.51 2.98 -5.73
N LYS A 222 -22.32 2.57 -5.31
CA LYS A 222 -21.07 2.86 -6.06
C LYS A 222 -20.99 1.99 -7.30
N SER A 223 -20.34 2.46 -8.33
CA SER A 223 -20.01 1.63 -9.49
C SER A 223 -18.91 0.62 -9.18
N ILE A 224 -18.74 -0.38 -10.04
CA ILE A 224 -17.64 -1.35 -9.91
C ILE A 224 -16.29 -0.63 -10.04
N LEU A 225 -16.12 0.26 -11.03
CA LEU A 225 -14.86 0.98 -11.23
C LEU A 225 -14.51 1.89 -10.05
N GLU A 226 -15.48 2.64 -9.50
CA GLU A 226 -15.26 3.46 -8.29
C GLU A 226 -14.85 2.60 -7.09
N THR A 227 -15.48 1.44 -6.91
CA THR A 227 -15.14 0.51 -5.82
C THR A 227 -13.75 -0.08 -6.01
N LEU A 228 -13.36 -0.43 -7.24
CA LEU A 228 -12.03 -0.93 -7.57
C LEU A 228 -10.94 0.14 -7.36
N LEU A 229 -11.27 1.42 -7.57
CA LEU A 229 -10.32 2.51 -7.37
C LEU A 229 -10.13 2.91 -5.90
N THR A 230 -10.94 2.36 -4.97
CA THR A 230 -10.75 2.63 -3.54
C THR A 230 -9.30 2.39 -3.12
N PRO A 231 -8.64 3.36 -2.44
CA PRO A 231 -7.24 3.26 -2.08
C PRO A 231 -6.95 2.11 -1.12
N THR A 232 -5.75 1.56 -1.22
CA THR A 232 -5.18 0.64 -0.24
C THR A 232 -5.08 1.32 1.12
N LYS A 233 -5.52 0.64 2.17
CA LYS A 233 -5.45 1.15 3.54
C LYS A 233 -4.01 1.14 4.06
N ILE A 234 -3.64 2.20 4.76
CA ILE A 234 -2.34 2.34 5.43
C ILE A 234 -2.54 2.03 6.92
N TYR A 235 -1.85 0.99 7.43
CA TYR A 235 -2.00 0.47 8.79
C TYR A 235 -0.92 0.98 9.76
N VAL A 236 0.00 1.82 9.31
CA VAL A 236 1.22 2.20 10.05
C VAL A 236 0.91 2.74 11.45
N LYS A 237 -0.01 3.71 11.56
CA LYS A 237 -0.29 4.35 12.86
C LYS A 237 -0.92 3.39 13.87
N SER A 238 -1.86 2.57 13.44
CA SER A 238 -2.54 1.58 14.29
C SER A 238 -1.59 0.47 14.73
N ILE A 239 -0.72 -0.02 13.81
CA ILE A 239 0.28 -1.03 14.17
C ILE A 239 1.34 -0.46 15.11
N LEU A 240 1.83 0.76 14.90
CA LEU A 240 2.76 1.39 15.85
C LEU A 240 2.15 1.56 17.25
N ALA A 241 0.86 1.92 17.34
CA ALA A 241 0.14 1.99 18.60
C ALA A 241 0.02 0.61 19.28
N LEU A 242 -0.26 -0.43 18.47
CA LEU A 242 -0.32 -1.81 18.96
C LEU A 242 1.03 -2.28 19.50
N LEU A 243 2.12 -2.09 18.74
CA LEU A 243 3.48 -2.49 19.11
C LEU A 243 4.01 -1.81 20.39
N ALA A 244 3.45 -0.66 20.75
CA ALA A 244 3.82 0.04 21.96
C ALA A 244 3.29 -0.64 23.24
N LYS A 245 2.28 -1.52 23.17
CA LYS A 245 1.58 -2.07 24.33
C LYS A 245 1.35 -3.58 24.29
N VAL A 246 1.43 -4.20 23.12
CA VAL A 246 1.09 -5.62 22.89
C VAL A 246 2.31 -6.36 22.34
N ASP A 247 2.51 -7.59 22.82
CA ASP A 247 3.59 -8.47 22.35
C ASP A 247 3.20 -9.13 21.01
N VAL A 248 3.29 -8.35 19.93
CA VAL A 248 2.99 -8.85 18.57
C VAL A 248 4.09 -9.81 18.12
N LYS A 249 3.70 -11.01 17.70
CA LYS A 249 4.61 -12.10 17.32
C LYS A 249 4.71 -12.32 15.81
N GLY A 250 3.81 -11.76 15.03
CA GLY A 250 3.83 -11.82 13.59
C GLY A 250 2.86 -10.82 12.98
N ILE A 251 3.23 -10.25 11.85
CA ILE A 251 2.40 -9.34 11.06
C ILE A 251 2.49 -9.79 9.61
N SER A 252 1.37 -9.84 8.90
CA SER A 252 1.34 -10.15 7.47
C SER A 252 0.50 -9.12 6.72
N HIS A 253 1.09 -8.43 5.75
CA HIS A 253 0.39 -7.61 4.77
C HIS A 253 -0.19 -8.52 3.70
N ILE A 254 -1.51 -8.53 3.52
CA ILE A 254 -2.17 -9.43 2.58
C ILE A 254 -2.23 -8.78 1.20
N THR A 255 -1.29 -9.14 0.36
CA THR A 255 -1.07 -8.63 -1.00
C THR A 255 -1.34 -9.71 -2.06
N GLY A 256 -0.67 -9.65 -3.21
CA GLY A 256 -0.71 -10.72 -4.22
C GLY A 256 -0.33 -12.07 -3.63
N GLY A 257 -1.02 -13.13 -4.04
CA GLY A 257 -0.92 -14.45 -3.41
C GLY A 257 -1.85 -14.66 -2.22
N GLY A 258 -2.57 -13.61 -1.78
CA GLY A 258 -3.64 -13.69 -0.77
C GLY A 258 -3.18 -14.29 0.55
N PHE A 259 -4.07 -15.04 1.20
CA PHE A 259 -3.82 -15.67 2.49
C PHE A 259 -2.73 -16.74 2.42
N TYR A 260 -2.72 -17.54 1.34
CA TYR A 260 -1.85 -18.71 1.22
C TYR A 260 -0.36 -18.37 1.01
N GLU A 261 -0.05 -17.18 0.51
CA GLU A 261 1.33 -16.76 0.30
C GLU A 261 1.83 -15.73 1.32
N ASN A 262 0.93 -14.89 1.87
CA ASN A 262 1.36 -13.81 2.76
C ASN A 262 1.37 -14.22 4.23
N ILE A 263 0.34 -14.90 4.74
CA ILE A 263 0.30 -15.36 6.13
C ILE A 263 1.49 -16.26 6.48
N PRO A 264 1.87 -17.25 5.64
CA PRO A 264 3.02 -18.12 5.90
C PRO A 264 4.35 -17.41 6.13
N ARG A 265 4.53 -16.19 5.61
CA ARG A 265 5.77 -15.42 5.78
C ARG A 265 6.03 -15.05 7.25
N SER A 266 4.97 -14.83 8.02
CA SER A 266 5.06 -14.51 9.44
C SER A 266 4.98 -15.73 10.36
N ILE A 267 4.71 -16.95 9.84
CA ILE A 267 4.55 -18.16 10.64
C ILE A 267 5.83 -18.98 10.62
N PRO A 268 6.41 -19.37 11.78
CA PRO A 268 7.59 -20.23 11.86
C PRO A 268 7.28 -21.68 11.44
N ASN A 269 8.32 -22.47 11.19
CA ASN A 269 8.15 -23.87 10.85
C ASN A 269 7.57 -24.66 12.03
N GLY A 270 6.70 -25.64 11.74
CA GLY A 270 6.00 -26.45 12.75
C GLY A 270 4.76 -25.80 13.34
N LEU A 271 4.46 -24.54 12.96
CA LEU A 271 3.23 -23.83 13.35
C LEU A 271 2.39 -23.46 12.14
N CYS A 272 1.08 -23.30 12.38
CA CYS A 272 0.08 -23.02 11.39
C CYS A 272 -0.91 -21.96 11.89
N ALA A 273 -1.23 -21.00 11.06
CA ALA A 273 -2.40 -20.14 11.25
C ALA A 273 -3.64 -20.89 10.76
N LYS A 274 -4.44 -21.37 11.70
CA LYS A 274 -5.72 -22.05 11.46
C LYS A 274 -6.82 -21.01 11.42
N ILE A 275 -7.32 -20.68 10.24
CA ILE A 275 -8.27 -19.61 9.99
C ILE A 275 -9.66 -20.19 9.70
N LYS A 276 -10.68 -19.66 10.38
CA LYS A 276 -12.08 -19.97 10.11
C LYS A 276 -12.60 -19.04 9.02
N LYS A 277 -12.90 -19.58 7.84
CA LYS A 277 -13.43 -18.80 6.72
C LYS A 277 -14.72 -18.06 7.07
N ALA A 278 -15.56 -18.67 7.91
CA ALA A 278 -16.81 -18.06 8.35
C ALA A 278 -16.60 -16.76 9.15
N ASP A 279 -15.43 -16.58 9.77
CA ASP A 279 -15.10 -15.39 10.54
C ASP A 279 -14.47 -14.29 9.64
N VAL A 280 -14.08 -14.62 8.39
CA VAL A 280 -13.56 -13.63 7.44
C VAL A 280 -14.68 -12.79 6.87
N ARG A 281 -14.66 -11.49 7.09
CA ARG A 281 -15.68 -10.54 6.62
C ARG A 281 -15.41 -10.14 5.17
N ILE A 282 -15.82 -11.03 4.24
CA ILE A 282 -15.59 -10.86 2.80
C ILE A 282 -16.40 -9.68 2.28
N LEU A 283 -15.73 -8.71 1.63
CA LEU A 283 -16.38 -7.54 1.07
C LEU A 283 -17.17 -7.89 -0.22
N PRO A 284 -18.31 -7.21 -0.49
CA PRO A 284 -19.19 -7.52 -1.62
C PRO A 284 -18.49 -7.57 -2.99
N ILE A 285 -17.46 -6.75 -3.20
CA ILE A 285 -16.71 -6.72 -4.46
C ILE A 285 -16.09 -8.07 -4.80
N PHE A 286 -15.60 -8.84 -3.79
CA PHE A 286 -15.00 -10.16 -4.01
C PHE A 286 -16.03 -11.19 -4.47
N HIS A 287 -17.27 -11.11 -3.99
CA HIS A 287 -18.36 -11.95 -4.48
C HIS A 287 -18.70 -11.64 -5.95
N LEU A 288 -18.67 -10.35 -6.34
CA LEU A 288 -18.88 -9.96 -7.73
C LEU A 288 -17.76 -10.46 -8.65
N ILE A 289 -16.49 -10.34 -8.23
CA ILE A 289 -15.32 -10.86 -8.95
C ILE A 289 -15.42 -12.38 -9.11
N ALA A 290 -15.67 -13.11 -8.03
CA ALA A 290 -15.79 -14.58 -8.04
C ALA A 290 -16.93 -15.04 -8.99
N LYS A 291 -18.09 -14.39 -8.91
CA LYS A 291 -19.25 -14.70 -9.75
C LYS A 291 -18.99 -14.43 -11.23
N ALA A 292 -18.46 -13.25 -11.54
CA ALA A 292 -18.21 -12.84 -12.94
C ALA A 292 -17.13 -13.73 -13.59
N GLY A 293 -16.05 -14.01 -12.85
CA GLY A 293 -14.94 -14.85 -13.34
C GLY A 293 -15.15 -16.35 -13.17
N LYS A 294 -16.22 -16.79 -12.49
CA LYS A 294 -16.44 -18.19 -12.07
C LYS A 294 -15.20 -18.76 -11.35
N ILE A 295 -14.60 -17.92 -10.49
CA ILE A 295 -13.34 -18.25 -9.83
C ILE A 295 -13.65 -19.12 -8.60
N PRO A 296 -12.96 -20.27 -8.45
CA PRO A 296 -13.09 -21.11 -7.25
C PRO A 296 -12.68 -20.35 -5.99
N GLU A 297 -13.33 -20.65 -4.87
CA GLU A 297 -13.06 -20.00 -3.58
C GLU A 297 -11.57 -20.05 -3.20
N ARG A 298 -10.92 -21.21 -3.39
CA ARG A 298 -9.49 -21.36 -3.10
C ARG A 298 -8.64 -20.35 -3.89
N ASP A 299 -8.94 -20.14 -5.16
CA ASP A 299 -8.20 -19.22 -6.02
C ASP A 299 -8.48 -17.76 -5.63
N MET A 300 -9.68 -17.46 -5.16
CA MET A 300 -10.01 -16.14 -4.59
C MET A 300 -9.13 -15.84 -3.39
N PHE A 301 -9.02 -16.76 -2.41
CA PHE A 301 -8.14 -16.61 -1.24
C PHE A 301 -6.64 -16.69 -1.58
N ASN A 302 -6.27 -17.23 -2.73
CA ASN A 302 -4.88 -17.27 -3.23
C ASN A 302 -4.51 -16.05 -4.10
N THR A 303 -5.48 -15.21 -4.44
CA THR A 303 -5.24 -14.04 -5.31
C THR A 303 -5.48 -12.73 -4.57
N PHE A 304 -6.53 -12.68 -3.74
CA PHE A 304 -7.05 -11.46 -3.14
C PHE A 304 -6.96 -11.46 -1.62
N ASN A 305 -7.07 -10.27 -1.04
CA ASN A 305 -7.11 -10.08 0.42
C ASN A 305 -8.45 -10.48 1.07
N MET A 306 -9.49 -10.74 0.29
CA MET A 306 -10.83 -11.19 0.71
C MET A 306 -11.46 -10.35 1.83
N GLY A 307 -11.05 -9.09 2.00
CA GLY A 307 -11.54 -8.19 3.05
C GLY A 307 -10.60 -8.04 4.25
N VAL A 308 -9.45 -8.71 4.25
CA VAL A 308 -8.41 -8.62 5.28
C VAL A 308 -7.14 -8.06 4.66
N GLY A 309 -6.82 -6.80 4.95
CA GLY A 309 -5.63 -6.17 4.38
C GLY A 309 -4.35 -6.47 5.16
N MET A 310 -4.49 -6.73 6.46
CA MET A 310 -3.37 -7.09 7.33
C MET A 310 -3.82 -8.08 8.39
N SER A 311 -2.95 -8.99 8.82
CA SER A 311 -3.17 -9.83 9.98
C SER A 311 -2.05 -9.67 10.99
N VAL A 312 -2.38 -9.79 12.28
CA VAL A 312 -1.42 -9.77 13.38
C VAL A 312 -1.62 -10.99 14.28
N VAL A 313 -0.51 -11.50 14.83
CA VAL A 313 -0.55 -12.62 15.78
C VAL A 313 -0.16 -12.10 17.16
N VAL A 314 -1.02 -12.32 18.15
CA VAL A 314 -0.84 -11.87 19.53
C VAL A 314 -1.11 -12.99 20.53
N PRO A 315 -0.55 -12.93 21.75
CA PRO A 315 -0.89 -13.88 22.81
C PRO A 315 -2.39 -13.84 23.15
N ALA A 316 -3.00 -14.99 23.45
CA ALA A 316 -4.42 -15.09 23.76
C ALA A 316 -4.88 -14.15 24.90
N ASN A 317 -4.04 -13.94 25.91
CA ASN A 317 -4.34 -13.05 27.04
C ASN A 317 -4.20 -11.54 26.71
N GLN A 318 -3.78 -11.19 25.49
CA GLN A 318 -3.67 -9.79 25.03
C GLN A 318 -4.65 -9.44 23.91
N VAL A 319 -5.52 -10.35 23.52
CA VAL A 319 -6.48 -10.18 22.40
C VAL A 319 -7.40 -8.98 22.64
N ASP A 320 -8.03 -8.89 23.81
CA ASP A 320 -8.97 -7.79 24.10
C ASP A 320 -8.27 -6.43 24.06
N THR A 321 -7.07 -6.33 24.66
CA THR A 321 -6.24 -5.11 24.59
C THR A 321 -5.84 -4.77 23.16
N ALA A 322 -5.48 -5.77 22.34
CA ALA A 322 -5.12 -5.55 20.94
C ALA A 322 -6.32 -5.04 20.13
N LEU A 323 -7.48 -5.65 20.30
CA LEU A 323 -8.73 -5.23 19.62
C LEU A 323 -9.13 -3.81 20.04
N GLU A 324 -9.06 -3.48 21.34
CA GLU A 324 -9.35 -2.13 21.85
C GLU A 324 -8.43 -1.09 21.18
N ILE A 325 -7.11 -1.29 21.22
CA ILE A 325 -6.14 -0.36 20.63
C ILE A 325 -6.38 -0.17 19.13
N LEU A 326 -6.57 -1.27 18.39
CA LEU A 326 -6.77 -1.21 16.94
C LEU A 326 -8.09 -0.49 16.58
N ASN A 327 -9.18 -0.81 17.28
CA ASN A 327 -10.47 -0.17 17.02
C ASN A 327 -10.47 1.31 17.44
N ASP A 328 -9.80 1.70 18.52
CA ASP A 328 -9.61 3.10 18.93
C ASP A 328 -8.80 3.90 17.89
N CYS A 329 -7.89 3.23 17.17
CA CYS A 329 -7.18 3.82 16.03
C CYS A 329 -8.02 3.90 14.74
N GLY A 330 -9.29 3.48 14.77
CA GLY A 330 -10.20 3.50 13.61
C GLY A 330 -10.07 2.30 12.69
N GLU A 331 -9.44 1.19 13.15
CA GLU A 331 -9.46 -0.08 12.43
C GLU A 331 -10.78 -0.80 12.67
N THR A 332 -11.14 -1.68 11.72
CA THR A 332 -12.11 -2.75 11.97
C THR A 332 -11.30 -4.02 12.20
N ALA A 333 -10.98 -4.29 13.48
CA ALA A 333 -10.17 -5.43 13.86
C ALA A 333 -11.05 -6.52 14.50
N TYR A 334 -10.77 -7.80 14.18
CA TYR A 334 -11.53 -8.94 14.69
C TYR A 334 -10.71 -10.23 14.59
N VAL A 335 -11.03 -11.20 15.45
CA VAL A 335 -10.36 -12.52 15.45
C VAL A 335 -10.82 -13.33 14.23
N ILE A 336 -9.88 -14.02 13.56
CA ILE A 336 -10.17 -14.92 12.43
C ILE A 336 -9.63 -16.34 12.64
N GLY A 337 -8.82 -16.59 13.66
CA GLY A 337 -8.24 -17.89 13.89
C GLY A 337 -7.22 -17.91 15.02
N GLU A 338 -6.49 -19.00 15.08
CA GLU A 338 -5.49 -19.26 16.11
C GLU A 338 -4.26 -19.97 15.52
N ILE A 339 -3.17 -19.93 16.25
CA ILE A 339 -1.96 -20.69 15.92
C ILE A 339 -2.03 -22.09 16.52
N VAL A 340 -1.77 -23.09 15.70
CA VAL A 340 -1.74 -24.51 16.08
C VAL A 340 -0.45 -25.16 15.60
N GLU A 341 -0.13 -26.35 16.13
CA GLU A 341 0.94 -27.17 15.58
C GLU A 341 0.49 -27.84 14.29
N ASN A 342 1.23 -27.63 13.20
CA ASN A 342 1.01 -28.28 11.91
C ASN A 342 2.21 -28.03 10.98
N GLU A 343 2.41 -28.92 10.01
CA GLU A 343 3.43 -28.75 8.96
C GLU A 343 2.99 -27.73 7.89
N GLU A 344 1.70 -27.61 7.61
CA GLU A 344 1.16 -26.53 6.78
C GLU A 344 1.15 -25.22 7.57
N LYS A 345 1.60 -24.13 6.94
CA LYS A 345 1.69 -22.83 7.61
C LYS A 345 0.38 -22.04 7.66
N VAL A 346 -0.59 -22.39 6.83
CA VAL A 346 -1.94 -21.79 6.83
C VAL A 346 -2.99 -22.82 6.41
N ILE A 347 -4.05 -22.91 7.18
CA ILE A 347 -5.23 -23.72 6.89
C ILE A 347 -6.45 -22.82 6.95
N LEU A 348 -7.32 -22.91 5.95
CA LEU A 348 -8.63 -22.25 5.90
C LEU A 348 -9.71 -23.33 5.96
N GLU A 349 -10.53 -23.35 7.02
CA GLU A 349 -11.62 -24.30 7.26
C GLU A 349 -13.00 -23.65 7.34
#